data_194c833ad9d42b89295cb0c9a8718fa6
#
_entry.id   194c833ad9d42b89295cb0c9a8718fa6
#
_cell.length_a   1.000
_cell.length_b   1.000
_cell.length_c   1.000
_cell.angle_alpha   90.00
_cell.angle_beta   90.00
_cell.angle_gamma   90.00
#
_symmetry.space_group_name_H-M   'P 1'
#
loop_
_entity.id
_entity.type
_entity.pdbx_description
1 polymer ?
#
loop_
_entity_poly.entity_id
_entity_poly.type
_entity_poly.pdbx_seq_one_letter_code
_entity_poly.pdbx_strand_id
1 'polypeptide(L)' 'ASRGITVNAVAPGFIETDMTEGLNKETLTQNIPAGRFGKPEEVAALVSFLAGKESAYLTGQVISINGGLYA' A
#
# COMPACT_ATOMS: atom_id res chain seq x y z
N ALA A 1 3.49 -12.92 18.19
CA ALA A 1 2.15 -13.38 17.79
C ALA A 1 1.49 -14.22 18.89
N SER A 2 2.26 -14.98 19.64
CA SER A 2 1.71 -15.84 20.72
C SER A 2 1.02 -15.05 21.83
N ARG A 3 1.22 -13.75 21.90
CA ARG A 3 0.60 -12.86 22.89
C ARG A 3 -0.45 -11.93 22.27
N GLY A 4 -0.95 -12.28 21.11
CA GLY A 4 -1.93 -11.46 20.42
C GLY A 4 -1.35 -10.24 19.71
N ILE A 5 -0.03 -10.20 19.55
CA ILE A 5 0.65 -9.11 18.85
C ILE A 5 0.93 -9.56 17.41
N THR A 6 0.57 -8.72 16.43
CA THR A 6 0.90 -8.97 15.02
C THR A 6 1.86 -7.92 14.52
N VAL A 7 2.77 -8.33 13.62
CA VAL A 7 3.75 -7.43 13.01
C VAL A 7 3.69 -7.62 11.50
N ASN A 8 3.33 -6.56 10.80
CA ASN A 8 3.24 -6.56 9.35
C ASN A 8 3.89 -5.29 8.80
N ALA A 9 4.30 -5.34 7.55
CA ALA A 9 4.84 -4.19 6.84
C ALA A 9 4.00 -3.89 5.61
N VAL A 10 3.93 -2.62 5.23
CA VAL A 10 3.24 -2.17 4.02
C VAL A 10 4.29 -1.62 3.07
N ALA A 11 4.26 -2.08 1.82
CA ALA A 11 5.17 -1.63 0.77
C ALA A 11 4.36 -0.91 -0.31
N PRO A 12 4.19 0.42 -0.22
CA PRO A 12 3.44 1.17 -1.23
C PRO A 12 4.26 1.36 -2.51
N GLY A 13 3.56 1.44 -3.65
CA GLY A 13 4.16 1.83 -4.90
C GLY A 13 4.08 3.34 -5.11
N PHE A 14 3.69 3.78 -6.31
CA PHE A 14 3.51 5.21 -6.58
C PHE A 14 2.22 5.72 -5.96
N ILE A 15 2.36 6.61 -4.99
CA ILE A 15 1.24 7.20 -4.24
C ILE A 15 1.21 8.71 -4.51
N GLU A 16 0.04 9.25 -4.74
CA GLU A 16 -0.13 10.69 -4.91
C GLU A 16 0.17 11.43 -3.61
N THR A 17 1.16 12.30 -3.65
CA THR A 17 1.53 13.19 -2.55
C THR A 17 1.98 14.51 -3.15
N ASP A 18 2.21 15.51 -2.32
CA ASP A 18 2.76 16.78 -2.80
C ASP A 18 4.11 16.60 -3.49
N MET A 19 4.87 15.59 -3.10
CA MET A 19 6.17 15.31 -3.69
C MET A 19 6.09 14.68 -5.07
N THR A 20 4.94 14.09 -5.43
CA THR A 20 4.79 13.45 -6.74
C THR A 20 4.31 14.41 -7.83
N GLU A 21 3.94 15.63 -7.48
CA GLU A 21 3.44 16.62 -8.45
C GLU A 21 4.46 16.97 -9.53
N GLY A 22 5.75 16.93 -9.21
CA GLY A 22 6.81 17.23 -10.16
C GLY A 22 7.21 16.05 -11.05
N LEU A 23 6.62 14.88 -10.86
CA LEU A 23 6.93 13.69 -11.64
C LEU A 23 6.09 13.66 -12.93
N ASN A 24 6.63 13.00 -13.95
CA ASN A 24 5.88 12.74 -15.16
C ASN A 24 4.90 11.60 -14.91
N LYS A 25 3.76 11.93 -14.31
CA LYS A 25 2.74 10.95 -13.93
C LYS A 25 2.20 10.17 -15.12
N GLU A 26 2.10 10.84 -16.27
CA GLU A 26 1.56 10.21 -17.47
C GLU A 26 2.41 9.02 -17.90
N THR A 27 3.72 9.20 -17.95
CA THR A 27 4.64 8.12 -18.29
C THR A 27 4.67 7.03 -17.25
N LEU A 28 4.72 7.41 -15.96
CA LEU A 28 4.76 6.46 -14.85
C LEU A 28 3.46 5.66 -14.77
N THR A 29 2.32 6.30 -14.97
CA THR A 29 1.01 5.67 -14.92
C THR A 29 0.88 4.55 -15.96
N GLN A 30 1.50 4.70 -17.12
CA GLN A 30 1.46 3.68 -18.16
C GLN A 30 2.08 2.35 -17.71
N ASN A 31 2.97 2.38 -16.75
CA ASN A 31 3.64 1.18 -16.23
C ASN A 31 2.91 0.55 -15.04
N ILE A 32 1.84 1.16 -14.57
CA ILE A 32 1.06 0.65 -13.45
C ILE A 32 -0.15 -0.11 -13.99
N PRO A 33 -0.27 -1.43 -13.76
CA PRO A 33 -1.41 -2.19 -14.28
C PRO A 33 -2.78 -1.63 -13.91
N ALA A 34 -2.93 -1.04 -12.71
CA ALA A 34 -4.18 -0.40 -12.30
C ALA A 34 -4.46 0.90 -13.05
N GLY A 35 -3.47 1.44 -13.79
CA GLY A 35 -3.64 2.62 -14.62
C GLY A 35 -3.67 3.94 -13.87
N ARG A 36 -3.28 3.96 -12.60
CA ARG A 36 -3.29 5.18 -11.79
C ARG A 36 -2.35 5.05 -10.60
N PHE A 37 -1.93 6.19 -10.04
CA PHE A 37 -1.27 6.23 -8.75
C PHE A 37 -2.29 5.87 -7.66
N GLY A 38 -1.79 5.29 -6.58
CA GLY A 38 -2.60 5.10 -5.38
C GLY A 38 -2.81 6.42 -4.65
N LYS A 39 -3.79 6.46 -3.79
CA LYS A 39 -4.07 7.63 -2.94
C LYS A 39 -3.61 7.37 -1.52
N PRO A 40 -3.16 8.39 -0.78
CA PRO A 40 -2.78 8.21 0.62
C PRO A 40 -3.87 7.54 1.45
N GLU A 41 -5.14 7.83 1.16
CA GLU A 41 -6.28 7.22 1.85
C GLU A 41 -6.33 5.71 1.66
N GLU A 42 -5.87 5.22 0.52
CA GLU A 42 -5.84 3.78 0.24
C GLU A 42 -4.79 3.08 1.10
N VAL A 43 -3.63 3.71 1.28
CA VAL A 43 -2.59 3.19 2.18
C VAL A 43 -3.08 3.24 3.62
N ALA A 44 -3.73 4.35 4.02
CA ALA A 44 -4.28 4.49 5.37
C ALA A 44 -5.35 3.44 5.66
N ALA A 45 -6.19 3.11 4.68
CA ALA A 45 -7.21 2.08 4.84
C ALA A 45 -6.59 0.70 5.09
N LEU A 46 -5.51 0.37 4.38
CA LEU A 46 -4.79 -0.88 4.59
C LEU A 46 -4.18 -0.94 5.99
N VAL A 47 -3.50 0.14 6.41
CA VAL A 47 -2.90 0.21 7.73
C VAL A 47 -3.97 0.08 8.81
N SER A 48 -5.11 0.74 8.64
CA SER A 48 -6.23 0.66 9.57
C SER A 48 -6.78 -0.77 9.67
N PHE A 49 -6.90 -1.46 8.54
CA PHE A 49 -7.32 -2.85 8.53
C PHE A 49 -6.34 -3.75 9.31
N LEU A 50 -5.04 -3.57 9.06
CA LEU A 50 -4.01 -4.37 9.71
C LEU A 50 -3.94 -4.12 11.22
N ALA A 51 -4.32 -2.94 11.68
CA ALA A 51 -4.39 -2.59 13.10
C ALA A 51 -5.67 -3.10 13.76
N GLY A 52 -6.65 -3.56 13.00
CA GLY A 52 -7.95 -3.97 13.51
C GLY A 52 -8.05 -5.44 13.86
N LYS A 53 -9.15 -5.80 14.46
CA LYS A 53 -9.40 -7.18 14.90
C LYS A 53 -9.58 -8.15 13.75
N GLU A 54 -10.03 -7.66 12.59
CA GLU A 54 -10.28 -8.49 11.42
C GLU A 54 -9.01 -9.08 10.84
N SER A 55 -7.85 -8.51 11.15
CA SER A 55 -6.56 -9.01 10.70
C SER A 55 -5.80 -9.77 11.78
N ALA A 56 -6.47 -10.21 12.83
CA ALA A 56 -5.81 -10.80 14.01
C ALA A 56 -4.99 -12.06 13.70
N TYR A 57 -5.29 -12.74 12.60
CA TYR A 57 -4.55 -13.93 12.18
C TYR A 57 -3.45 -13.64 11.15
N LEU A 58 -3.27 -12.37 10.77
CA LEU A 58 -2.22 -11.93 9.84
C LEU A 58 -1.01 -11.44 10.61
N THR A 59 0.15 -12.04 10.37
CA THR A 59 1.40 -11.58 10.96
C THR A 59 2.57 -12.00 10.08
N GLY A 60 3.68 -11.27 10.17
CA GLY A 60 4.89 -11.57 9.42
C GLY A 60 4.79 -11.30 7.93
N GLN A 61 3.84 -10.50 7.49
CA GLN A 61 3.60 -10.25 6.06
C GLN A 61 4.14 -8.90 5.63
N VAL A 62 4.59 -8.85 4.38
CA VAL A 62 4.84 -7.59 3.66
C VAL A 62 3.75 -7.49 2.61
N ILE A 63 2.87 -6.50 2.75
CA ILE A 63 1.73 -6.36 1.86
C ILE A 63 1.99 -5.20 0.91
N SER A 64 2.02 -5.53 -0.39
CA SER A 64 2.24 -4.52 -1.42
C SER A 64 0.92 -3.87 -1.81
N ILE A 65 0.94 -2.53 -1.90
CA ILE A 65 -0.18 -1.75 -2.38
C ILE A 65 0.36 -0.84 -3.49
N ASN A 66 0.42 -1.38 -4.71
CA ASN A 66 1.15 -0.78 -5.81
C ASN A 66 0.43 -0.87 -7.17
N GLY A 67 -0.87 -1.17 -7.17
CA GLY A 67 -1.63 -1.27 -8.40
C GLY A 67 -1.17 -2.39 -9.33
N GLY A 68 -0.40 -3.35 -8.83
CA GLY A 68 0.13 -4.47 -9.60
C GLY A 68 1.51 -4.21 -10.22
N LEU A 69 2.14 -3.06 -9.91
CA LEU A 69 3.40 -2.65 -10.54
C LEU A 69 4.52 -3.70 -10.38
N TYR A 70 4.55 -4.37 -9.23
CA TYR A 70 5.55 -5.40 -8.94
C TYR A 70 4.89 -6.74 -8.60
N ALA A 71 3.79 -7.03 -9.25
CA ALA A 71 3.05 -8.26 -8.99
C ALA A 71 3.76 -9.51 -9.53
#